data_0352b5045bc767fd31a2f47a09c1d4d6
#
_entry.id   0352b5045bc767fd31a2f47a09c1d4d6
#
_cell.length_a   1.000
_cell.length_b   1.000
_cell.length_c   1.000
_cell.angle_alpha   90.00
_cell.angle_beta   90.00
_cell.angle_gamma   90.00
#
_symmetry.space_group_name_H-M   'P 1'
#
loop_
_entity.id
_entity.type
_entity.pdbx_description
1 polymer ?
#
loop_
_entity_poly.entity_id
_entity_poly.type
_entity_poly.pdbx_seq_one_letter_code
_entity_poly.pdbx_strand_id
1 'polypeptide(L)'
;MKTKGRKKDKVNIVTLGCSKNIVDSEVMLTQLRGNQIDTTHESESDAANIIVINTCGFIDNAKQESIDTILRYADAKEEGMVEKVFVTGCLSERYRSELQKEITNVDGWFGTMELPLLLKRFNATYKSELLGERITTTANHYAYLKISEGCDRPCTFCAIPLMRGKHVSKPIEEILLEAKNLVKNGTKEILLIAQDSTYYGLDIYKKRALADLMNQLADVEGLDWIRLHYAFPSGFPMDVLDVMAKRNNICNYLDIPLQHGSTRMLELMRRGTTREKTEALLNVIREKIPKIAIRTTLIVGHPGETEEAFLEMMDFVEKNRFERLGVFTYSHEEETHSYTMKDDVTDEVKQQRLEAIMELQEGISEEINAEKVGKKYRVLIDRFEGGQYVGRTEHDSPEVDNEVLINSNDSYLRVGDFCEVVITSASAFDLYAKPIKP
;
A
#
# COMPACT_ATOMS: atom_id res chain seq x y z
N MET A 1 -14.94 8.53 51.93
CA MET A 1 -15.08 7.94 50.56
C MET A 1 -13.92 8.39 49.73
N LYS A 2 -12.97 7.51 49.43
CA LYS A 2 -11.92 7.82 48.43
C LYS A 2 -12.58 7.74 47.06
N THR A 3 -12.78 8.85 46.37
CA THR A 3 -13.13 8.88 44.96
C THR A 3 -12.01 8.15 44.21
N LYS A 4 -12.27 6.94 43.70
CA LYS A 4 -11.41 6.32 42.70
C LYS A 4 -11.31 7.31 41.54
N GLY A 5 -10.16 7.93 41.36
CA GLY A 5 -9.90 8.75 40.19
C GLY A 5 -10.24 7.94 38.96
N ARG A 6 -11.06 8.49 38.05
CA ARG A 6 -11.41 7.88 36.79
C ARG A 6 -10.07 7.62 36.05
N LYS A 7 -9.78 6.37 35.71
CA LYS A 7 -8.60 6.01 34.93
C LYS A 7 -8.68 6.83 33.65
N LYS A 8 -7.61 7.54 33.32
CA LYS A 8 -7.59 8.36 32.09
C LYS A 8 -7.69 7.42 30.89
N ASP A 9 -8.59 7.73 29.96
CA ASP A 9 -8.76 6.92 28.75
C ASP A 9 -7.44 6.83 27.98
N LYS A 10 -7.01 5.62 27.66
CA LYS A 10 -5.86 5.31 26.82
C LYS A 10 -6.32 4.44 25.65
N VAL A 11 -6.11 4.91 24.45
CA VAL A 11 -6.58 4.26 23.21
C VAL A 11 -5.42 3.56 22.53
N ASN A 12 -5.55 2.27 22.23
CA ASN A 12 -4.64 1.56 21.32
C ASN A 12 -5.34 1.38 19.97
N ILE A 13 -4.68 1.82 18.89
CA ILE A 13 -5.16 1.63 17.53
C ILE A 13 -4.46 0.42 16.94
N VAL A 14 -5.24 -0.53 16.43
CA VAL A 14 -4.78 -1.71 15.70
C VAL A 14 -5.13 -1.52 14.23
N THR A 15 -4.13 -1.62 13.35
CA THR A 15 -4.29 -1.35 11.92
C THR A 15 -4.10 -2.62 11.12
N LEU A 16 -5.09 -3.00 10.34
CA LEU A 16 -5.03 -4.18 9.49
C LEU A 16 -5.08 -3.76 8.00
N GLY A 17 -4.41 -4.53 7.16
CA GLY A 17 -4.47 -4.39 5.71
C GLY A 17 -3.40 -3.48 5.12
N CYS A 18 -3.76 -2.46 4.35
CA CYS A 18 -2.88 -1.78 3.40
C CYS A 18 -2.39 -0.41 3.88
N SER A 19 -1.44 0.16 3.12
CA SER A 19 -0.87 1.51 3.34
C SER A 19 -1.92 2.63 3.48
N LYS A 20 -3.12 2.49 2.85
CA LYS A 20 -4.20 3.47 3.01
C LYS A 20 -4.78 3.43 4.43
N ASN A 21 -4.93 2.21 4.99
CA ASN A 21 -5.37 2.04 6.38
C ASN A 21 -4.32 2.57 7.37
N ILE A 22 -3.02 2.41 7.06
CA ILE A 22 -1.94 2.99 7.87
C ILE A 22 -2.11 4.51 7.95
N VAL A 23 -2.26 5.19 6.80
CA VAL A 23 -2.49 6.64 6.77
C VAL A 23 -3.75 7.05 7.53
N ASP A 24 -4.86 6.28 7.40
CA ASP A 24 -6.10 6.57 8.12
C ASP A 24 -5.90 6.46 9.65
N SER A 25 -5.17 5.46 10.11
CA SER A 25 -4.83 5.29 11.53
C SER A 25 -3.90 6.39 12.04
N GLU A 26 -2.93 6.82 11.28
CA GLU A 26 -2.01 7.91 11.61
C GLU A 26 -2.74 9.26 11.72
N VAL A 27 -3.70 9.52 10.84
CA VAL A 27 -4.60 10.69 10.96
C VAL A 27 -5.45 10.58 12.22
N MET A 28 -5.98 9.39 12.52
CA MET A 28 -6.76 9.15 13.75
C MET A 28 -5.91 9.37 15.01
N LEU A 29 -4.69 8.83 15.05
CA LEU A 29 -3.74 9.05 16.14
C LEU A 29 -3.49 10.55 16.35
N THR A 30 -3.25 11.28 15.28
CA THR A 30 -2.98 12.72 15.30
C THR A 30 -4.19 13.50 15.87
N GLN A 31 -5.38 13.18 15.41
CA GLN A 31 -6.62 13.82 15.88
C GLN A 31 -6.91 13.51 17.35
N LEU A 32 -6.74 12.29 17.80
CA LEU A 32 -6.94 11.90 19.20
C LEU A 32 -5.92 12.60 20.11
N ARG A 33 -4.63 12.58 19.77
CA ARG A 33 -3.59 13.30 20.55
C ARG A 33 -3.80 14.80 20.54
N GLY A 34 -4.20 15.38 19.43
CA GLY A 34 -4.58 16.80 19.36
C GLY A 34 -5.75 17.16 20.28
N ASN A 35 -6.61 16.21 20.63
CA ASN A 35 -7.67 16.33 21.63
C ASN A 35 -7.24 15.87 23.04
N GLN A 36 -5.93 15.75 23.30
CA GLN A 36 -5.34 15.38 24.60
C GLN A 36 -5.74 13.97 25.09
N ILE A 37 -6.06 13.07 24.16
CA ILE A 37 -6.33 11.66 24.44
C ILE A 37 -5.01 10.89 24.30
N ASP A 38 -4.67 10.10 25.32
CA ASP A 38 -3.47 9.24 25.28
C ASP A 38 -3.68 8.11 24.30
N THR A 39 -2.72 7.92 23.37
CA THR A 39 -2.85 6.94 22.29
C THR A 39 -1.56 6.19 22.06
N THR A 40 -1.71 4.90 21.72
CA THR A 40 -0.65 4.00 21.22
C THR A 40 -1.09 3.35 19.91
N HIS A 41 -0.15 2.80 19.19
CA HIS A 41 -0.39 2.04 17.96
C HIS A 41 0.23 0.65 18.11
N GLU A 42 -0.57 -0.39 17.91
CA GLU A 42 -0.17 -1.81 17.96
C GLU A 42 0.68 -2.20 19.17
N SER A 43 0.40 -1.57 20.31
CA SER A 43 1.16 -1.83 21.53
C SER A 43 0.58 -3.05 22.28
N GLU A 44 1.39 -4.07 22.46
CA GLU A 44 1.08 -5.22 23.29
C GLU A 44 1.42 -5.01 24.77
N SER A 45 2.36 -4.11 25.04
CA SER A 45 2.90 -3.88 26.39
C SER A 45 2.16 -2.82 27.21
N ASP A 46 1.40 -1.97 26.54
CA ASP A 46 0.69 -0.87 27.18
C ASP A 46 -0.77 -1.22 27.45
N ALA A 47 -1.16 -1.26 28.72
CA ALA A 47 -2.54 -1.51 29.15
C ALA A 47 -3.50 -0.39 28.72
N ALA A 48 -3.84 -0.33 27.45
CA ALA A 48 -4.90 0.53 26.94
C ALA A 48 -6.26 -0.04 27.40
N ASN A 49 -7.16 0.83 27.84
CA ASN A 49 -8.51 0.44 28.22
C ASN A 49 -9.51 0.56 27.07
N ILE A 50 -9.10 1.16 25.95
CA ILE A 50 -9.93 1.32 24.75
C ILE A 50 -9.15 0.84 23.53
N ILE A 51 -9.78 0.01 22.69
CA ILE A 51 -9.22 -0.48 21.44
C ILE A 51 -10.01 0.09 20.27
N VAL A 52 -9.30 0.56 19.26
CA VAL A 52 -9.88 0.93 17.96
C VAL A 52 -9.23 0.07 16.88
N ILE A 53 -10.02 -0.73 16.18
CA ILE A 53 -9.54 -1.64 15.13
C ILE A 53 -9.88 -1.04 13.76
N ASN A 54 -8.87 -0.70 12.99
CA ASN A 54 -9.01 -0.26 11.59
C ASN A 54 -8.85 -1.46 10.67
N THR A 55 -9.97 -1.92 10.11
CA THR A 55 -10.13 -3.23 9.46
C THR A 55 -9.92 -3.19 7.96
N CYS A 56 -9.48 -4.31 7.39
CA CYS A 56 -9.44 -4.58 5.96
C CYS A 56 -10.61 -5.46 5.53
N GLY A 57 -11.21 -5.18 4.37
CA GLY A 57 -12.36 -5.92 3.82
C GLY A 57 -12.18 -6.25 2.34
N PHE A 58 -10.93 -6.33 1.85
CA PHE A 58 -10.64 -6.37 0.42
C PHE A 58 -10.74 -7.78 -0.18
N ILE A 59 -10.14 -8.77 0.47
CA ILE A 59 -10.14 -10.19 0.06
C ILE A 59 -10.42 -11.08 1.27
N ASP A 60 -10.81 -12.32 1.03
CA ASP A 60 -11.26 -13.25 2.09
C ASP A 60 -10.26 -13.40 3.25
N ASN A 61 -8.97 -13.60 2.96
CA ASN A 61 -7.96 -13.71 4.02
C ASN A 61 -7.88 -12.45 4.90
N ALA A 62 -7.94 -11.26 4.30
CA ALA A 62 -7.90 -10.00 5.04
C ALA A 62 -9.21 -9.73 5.82
N LYS A 63 -10.36 -10.22 5.29
CA LYS A 63 -11.64 -10.21 6.02
C LYS A 63 -11.55 -11.12 7.24
N GLN A 64 -11.03 -12.35 7.09
CA GLN A 64 -10.87 -13.29 8.17
C GLN A 64 -9.95 -12.75 9.27
N GLU A 65 -8.78 -12.24 8.91
CA GLU A 65 -7.85 -11.59 9.85
C GLU A 65 -8.53 -10.47 10.65
N SER A 66 -9.34 -9.66 9.96
CA SER A 66 -10.07 -8.57 10.60
C SER A 66 -11.13 -9.09 11.57
N ILE A 67 -11.88 -10.13 11.19
CA ILE A 67 -12.90 -10.76 12.05
C ILE A 67 -12.24 -11.39 13.28
N ASP A 68 -11.18 -12.16 13.09
CA ASP A 68 -10.46 -12.82 14.20
C ASP A 68 -9.90 -11.79 15.19
N THR A 69 -9.38 -10.66 14.67
CA THR A 69 -8.90 -9.57 15.50
C THR A 69 -10.04 -8.91 16.29
N ILE A 70 -11.21 -8.68 15.67
CA ILE A 70 -12.38 -8.12 16.35
C ILE A 70 -12.84 -9.07 17.46
N LEU A 71 -12.97 -10.36 17.18
CA LEU A 71 -13.38 -11.39 18.16
C LEU A 71 -12.41 -11.43 19.33
N ARG A 72 -11.10 -11.47 19.08
CA ARG A 72 -10.08 -11.43 20.14
C ARG A 72 -10.25 -10.27 21.11
N TYR A 73 -10.54 -9.07 20.62
CA TYR A 73 -10.74 -7.91 21.50
C TYR A 73 -12.14 -7.83 22.09
N ALA A 74 -13.15 -8.42 21.45
CA ALA A 74 -14.48 -8.59 22.04
C ALA A 74 -14.43 -9.54 23.25
N ASP A 75 -13.71 -10.65 23.17
CA ASP A 75 -13.45 -11.59 24.25
C ASP A 75 -12.64 -10.92 25.37
N ALA A 76 -11.57 -10.19 25.04
CA ALA A 76 -10.78 -9.44 26.03
C ALA A 76 -11.63 -8.41 26.81
N LYS A 77 -12.67 -7.86 26.17
CA LYS A 77 -13.64 -6.98 26.85
C LYS A 77 -14.55 -7.77 27.80
N GLU A 78 -15.04 -8.94 27.41
CA GLU A 78 -15.83 -9.82 28.32
C GLU A 78 -15.02 -10.22 29.55
N GLU A 79 -13.74 -10.50 29.36
CA GLU A 79 -12.81 -10.83 30.46
C GLU A 79 -12.42 -9.60 31.32
N GLY A 80 -12.86 -8.39 30.93
CA GLY A 80 -12.58 -7.17 31.66
C GLY A 80 -11.16 -6.62 31.47
N MET A 81 -10.41 -7.12 30.49
CA MET A 81 -9.07 -6.64 30.15
C MET A 81 -9.12 -5.27 29.44
N VAL A 82 -10.14 -5.05 28.63
CA VAL A 82 -10.42 -3.76 27.97
C VAL A 82 -11.84 -3.29 28.31
N GLU A 83 -12.04 -1.96 28.33
CA GLU A 83 -13.34 -1.36 28.69
C GLU A 83 -14.22 -1.15 27.44
N LYS A 84 -13.59 -0.78 26.29
CA LYS A 84 -14.33 -0.47 25.05
C LYS A 84 -13.57 -0.97 23.83
N VAL A 85 -14.35 -1.41 22.84
CA VAL A 85 -13.88 -1.82 21.52
C VAL A 85 -14.67 -1.05 20.46
N PHE A 86 -13.96 -0.36 19.57
CA PHE A 86 -14.50 0.30 18.39
C PHE A 86 -13.91 -0.29 17.13
N VAL A 87 -14.72 -0.44 16.09
CA VAL A 87 -14.30 -0.97 14.79
C VAL A 87 -14.54 0.08 13.72
N THR A 88 -13.57 0.26 12.84
CA THR A 88 -13.62 1.16 11.67
C THR A 88 -12.96 0.50 10.46
N GLY A 89 -12.98 1.16 9.32
CA GLY A 89 -12.27 0.70 8.11
C GLY A 89 -13.15 -0.05 7.11
N CYS A 90 -12.49 -0.71 6.17
CA CYS A 90 -13.11 -1.27 4.97
C CYS A 90 -14.11 -2.40 5.26
N LEU A 91 -13.78 -3.32 6.17
CA LEU A 91 -14.69 -4.40 6.56
C LEU A 91 -15.94 -3.84 7.24
N SER A 92 -15.74 -2.92 8.18
CA SER A 92 -16.83 -2.25 8.88
C SER A 92 -17.73 -1.45 7.93
N GLU A 93 -17.16 -0.76 6.93
CA GLU A 93 -17.96 -0.05 5.92
C GLU A 93 -18.89 -1.00 5.18
N ARG A 94 -18.36 -2.15 4.74
CA ARG A 94 -19.06 -3.08 3.85
C ARG A 94 -20.07 -3.99 4.58
N TYR A 95 -19.72 -4.48 5.77
CA TYR A 95 -20.44 -5.55 6.46
C TYR A 95 -20.98 -5.15 7.84
N ARG A 96 -21.10 -3.84 8.10
CA ARG A 96 -21.55 -3.32 9.42
C ARG A 96 -22.82 -3.96 9.92
N SER A 97 -23.82 -4.07 9.07
CA SER A 97 -25.15 -4.55 9.45
C SER A 97 -25.18 -6.03 9.84
N GLU A 98 -24.34 -6.85 9.23
CA GLU A 98 -24.17 -8.26 9.52
C GLU A 98 -23.33 -8.45 10.78
N LEU A 99 -22.15 -7.82 10.82
CA LEU A 99 -21.20 -7.95 11.93
C LEU A 99 -21.77 -7.46 13.26
N GLN A 100 -22.60 -6.40 13.25
CA GLN A 100 -23.26 -5.92 14.47
C GLN A 100 -24.26 -6.92 15.08
N LYS A 101 -24.86 -7.78 14.27
CA LYS A 101 -25.79 -8.80 14.75
C LYS A 101 -25.05 -9.99 15.38
N GLU A 102 -23.90 -10.36 14.79
CA GLU A 102 -23.14 -11.53 15.20
C GLU A 102 -22.16 -11.19 16.35
N ILE A 103 -21.56 -9.99 16.36
CA ILE A 103 -20.56 -9.57 17.35
C ILE A 103 -21.14 -8.41 18.17
N THR A 104 -21.79 -8.75 19.28
CA THR A 104 -22.57 -7.79 20.11
C THR A 104 -21.72 -7.00 21.11
N ASN A 105 -20.49 -7.44 21.40
CA ASN A 105 -19.61 -6.85 22.42
C ASN A 105 -18.74 -5.67 21.92
N VAL A 106 -19.02 -5.15 20.72
CA VAL A 106 -18.38 -3.98 20.15
C VAL A 106 -19.21 -2.72 20.47
N ASP A 107 -18.57 -1.68 21.01
CA ASP A 107 -19.23 -0.43 21.46
C ASP A 107 -19.59 0.51 20.32
N GLY A 108 -19.02 0.34 19.16
CA GLY A 108 -19.37 1.14 17.98
C GLY A 108 -18.63 0.72 16.72
N TRP A 109 -19.37 0.84 15.61
CA TRP A 109 -18.91 0.51 14.26
C TRP A 109 -18.94 1.76 13.39
N PHE A 110 -17.85 2.02 12.68
CA PHE A 110 -17.66 3.20 11.83
C PHE A 110 -17.15 2.80 10.46
N GLY A 111 -17.56 3.53 9.45
CA GLY A 111 -17.05 3.38 8.10
C GLY A 111 -15.72 4.10 7.87
N THR A 112 -15.22 3.97 6.64
CA THR A 112 -13.93 4.53 6.23
C THR A 112 -13.86 6.06 6.27
N MET A 113 -14.99 6.74 6.12
CA MET A 113 -15.10 8.21 6.10
C MET A 113 -15.71 8.78 7.41
N GLU A 114 -15.90 7.96 8.43
CA GLU A 114 -16.64 8.33 9.64
C GLU A 114 -15.73 8.70 10.83
N LEU A 115 -14.46 9.07 10.59
CA LEU A 115 -13.55 9.53 11.66
C LEU A 115 -14.17 10.63 12.57
N PRO A 116 -14.89 11.64 12.06
CA PRO A 116 -15.53 12.63 12.95
C PRO A 116 -16.59 12.03 13.89
N LEU A 117 -17.28 10.96 13.47
CA LEU A 117 -18.25 10.25 14.32
C LEU A 117 -17.55 9.39 15.38
N LEU A 118 -16.43 8.75 15.01
CA LEU A 118 -15.60 8.03 15.96
C LEU A 118 -15.05 8.98 17.04
N LEU A 119 -14.52 10.13 16.66
CA LEU A 119 -13.99 11.14 17.61
C LEU A 119 -15.03 11.60 18.63
N LYS A 120 -16.29 11.72 18.25
CA LYS A 120 -17.38 12.05 19.19
C LYS A 120 -17.55 11.04 20.33
N ARG A 121 -17.17 9.76 20.13
CA ARG A 121 -17.18 8.74 21.20
C ARG A 121 -16.19 9.04 22.32
N PHE A 122 -15.19 9.84 22.01
CA PHE A 122 -14.17 10.31 22.96
C PHE A 122 -14.41 11.73 23.45
N ASN A 123 -15.58 12.33 23.18
CA ASN A 123 -15.85 13.77 23.39
C ASN A 123 -14.82 14.67 22.68
N ALA A 124 -14.26 14.20 21.57
CA ALA A 124 -13.29 14.89 20.74
C ALA A 124 -13.96 15.47 19.48
N THR A 125 -13.35 16.52 18.93
CA THR A 125 -13.77 17.15 17.68
C THR A 125 -12.69 17.00 16.63
N TYR A 126 -13.09 16.93 15.37
CA TYR A 126 -12.12 16.98 14.27
C TYR A 126 -11.49 18.37 14.21
N LYS A 127 -10.17 18.42 14.29
CA LYS A 127 -9.37 19.63 14.29
C LYS A 127 -8.80 19.89 12.91
N SER A 128 -9.41 20.83 12.18
CA SER A 128 -8.95 21.22 10.84
C SER A 128 -7.57 21.90 10.85
N GLU A 129 -7.17 22.50 11.98
CA GLU A 129 -5.84 23.08 12.16
C GLU A 129 -4.71 22.04 12.17
N LEU A 130 -5.03 20.76 12.34
CA LEU A 130 -4.08 19.65 12.22
C LEU A 130 -4.00 19.08 10.79
N LEU A 131 -4.61 19.73 9.82
CA LEU A 131 -4.49 19.34 8.43
C LEU A 131 -3.01 19.40 7.98
N GLY A 132 -2.53 18.31 7.41
CA GLY A 132 -1.12 18.19 7.04
C GLY A 132 -0.18 17.75 8.18
N GLU A 133 -0.65 17.76 9.43
CA GLU A 133 0.07 17.16 10.55
C GLU A 133 -0.28 15.67 10.66
N ARG A 134 0.74 14.81 10.81
CA ARG A 134 0.51 13.37 10.94
C ARG A 134 1.60 12.70 11.77
N ILE A 135 1.17 11.93 12.76
CA ILE A 135 2.04 11.06 13.54
C ILE A 135 2.21 9.78 12.74
N THR A 136 3.40 9.57 12.20
CA THR A 136 3.71 8.37 11.42
C THR A 136 3.92 7.16 12.31
N THR A 137 3.53 6.00 11.83
CA THR A 137 3.71 4.68 12.47
C THR A 137 4.75 3.83 11.73
N THR A 138 5.13 4.25 10.54
CA THR A 138 6.26 3.70 9.78
C THR A 138 7.60 4.16 10.36
N ALA A 139 8.69 3.57 9.88
CA ALA A 139 10.02 4.09 10.19
C ALA A 139 10.14 5.57 9.78
N ASN A 140 10.83 6.39 10.58
CA ASN A 140 10.81 7.85 10.43
C ASN A 140 11.29 8.37 9.06
N HIS A 141 12.10 7.58 8.34
CA HIS A 141 12.73 7.97 7.09
C HIS A 141 11.86 7.76 5.85
N TYR A 142 10.72 7.05 5.97
CA TYR A 142 9.74 6.97 4.87
C TYR A 142 8.31 7.14 5.38
N ALA A 143 7.43 7.62 4.50
CA ALA A 143 6.01 7.76 4.81
C ALA A 143 5.15 7.57 3.58
N TYR A 144 3.96 6.99 3.77
CA TYR A 144 2.94 6.96 2.73
C TYR A 144 2.24 8.31 2.65
N LEU A 145 2.00 8.83 1.46
CA LEU A 145 1.27 10.08 1.23
C LEU A 145 0.05 9.80 0.36
N LYS A 146 -1.13 9.77 0.99
CA LYS A 146 -2.39 9.49 0.31
C LYS A 146 -2.87 10.73 -0.43
N ILE A 147 -2.88 10.68 -1.78
CA ILE A 147 -3.21 11.81 -2.65
C ILE A 147 -4.69 11.88 -3.04
N SER A 148 -5.40 10.76 -2.94
CA SER A 148 -6.83 10.67 -3.18
C SER A 148 -7.45 9.50 -2.44
N GLU A 149 -8.78 9.47 -2.35
CA GLU A 149 -9.58 8.40 -1.77
C GLU A 149 -10.61 7.91 -2.78
N GLY A 150 -10.98 6.62 -2.74
CA GLY A 150 -11.98 6.03 -3.62
C GLY A 150 -11.53 5.79 -5.06
N CYS A 151 -12.39 5.16 -5.87
CA CYS A 151 -12.06 4.77 -7.24
C CYS A 151 -13.30 4.70 -8.12
N ASP A 152 -13.24 5.29 -9.32
CA ASP A 152 -14.32 5.28 -10.31
C ASP A 152 -14.10 4.23 -11.42
N ARG A 153 -13.09 3.36 -11.30
CA ARG A 153 -12.81 2.32 -12.30
C ARG A 153 -13.83 1.20 -12.24
N PRO A 154 -14.32 0.71 -13.39
CA PRO A 154 -15.39 -0.28 -13.47
C PRO A 154 -14.88 -1.73 -13.39
N CYS A 155 -13.72 -1.98 -12.76
CA CYS A 155 -13.13 -3.32 -12.68
C CYS A 155 -14.11 -4.31 -12.06
N THR A 156 -14.39 -5.41 -12.75
CA THR A 156 -15.50 -6.31 -12.41
C THR A 156 -15.31 -7.08 -11.11
N PHE A 157 -14.07 -7.31 -10.70
CA PHE A 157 -13.67 -8.07 -9.52
C PHE A 157 -13.46 -7.22 -8.26
N CYS A 158 -13.55 -5.88 -8.39
CA CYS A 158 -13.05 -4.98 -7.37
C CYS A 158 -14.16 -4.42 -6.49
N ALA A 159 -14.07 -4.64 -5.18
CA ALA A 159 -15.00 -4.14 -4.18
C ALA A 159 -14.61 -2.74 -3.62
N ILE A 160 -13.53 -2.12 -4.09
CA ILE A 160 -13.07 -0.81 -3.59
C ILE A 160 -14.15 0.27 -3.62
N PRO A 161 -14.95 0.45 -4.69
CA PRO A 161 -16.00 1.46 -4.69
C PRO A 161 -17.06 1.28 -3.60
N LEU A 162 -17.29 0.02 -3.15
CA LEU A 162 -18.23 -0.29 -2.07
C LEU A 162 -17.70 0.10 -0.68
N MET A 163 -16.36 0.16 -0.53
CA MET A 163 -15.70 0.42 0.75
C MET A 163 -15.15 1.84 0.88
N ARG A 164 -14.68 2.42 -0.24
CA ARG A 164 -13.98 3.71 -0.26
C ARG A 164 -14.70 4.78 -1.09
N GLY A 165 -15.82 4.40 -1.71
CA GLY A 165 -16.63 5.31 -2.51
C GLY A 165 -15.99 5.75 -3.81
N LYS A 166 -16.50 6.86 -4.34
CA LYS A 166 -16.02 7.49 -5.58
C LYS A 166 -14.67 8.16 -5.36
N HIS A 167 -13.94 8.37 -6.46
CA HIS A 167 -12.66 9.06 -6.43
C HIS A 167 -12.80 10.51 -5.96
N VAL A 168 -12.02 10.88 -4.94
CA VAL A 168 -11.92 12.24 -4.39
C VAL A 168 -10.46 12.60 -4.22
N SER A 169 -9.95 13.54 -5.00
CA SER A 169 -8.57 14.04 -4.91
C SER A 169 -8.40 15.02 -3.75
N LYS A 170 -7.24 14.97 -3.07
CA LYS A 170 -6.81 16.06 -2.19
C LYS A 170 -6.26 17.22 -3.03
N PRO A 171 -6.48 18.48 -2.63
CA PRO A 171 -5.80 19.64 -3.26
C PRO A 171 -4.28 19.53 -3.20
N ILE A 172 -3.58 20.00 -4.25
CA ILE A 172 -2.11 19.98 -4.32
C ILE A 172 -1.50 20.68 -3.10
N GLU A 173 -2.06 21.80 -2.69
CA GLU A 173 -1.58 22.61 -1.56
C GLU A 173 -1.60 21.84 -0.23
N GLU A 174 -2.62 21.04 -0.01
CA GLU A 174 -2.75 20.20 1.20
C GLU A 174 -1.72 19.06 1.17
N ILE A 175 -1.51 18.43 0.00
CA ILE A 175 -0.52 17.37 -0.17
C ILE A 175 0.90 17.91 0.05
N LEU A 176 1.20 19.10 -0.50
CA LEU A 176 2.49 19.76 -0.31
C LEU A 176 2.74 20.17 1.13
N LEU A 177 1.70 20.64 1.84
CA LEU A 177 1.80 20.94 3.27
C LEU A 177 2.13 19.69 4.07
N GLU A 178 1.41 18.59 3.83
CA GLU A 178 1.66 17.31 4.49
C GLU A 178 3.07 16.78 4.19
N ALA A 179 3.51 16.83 2.92
CA ALA A 179 4.86 16.42 2.51
C ALA A 179 5.96 17.23 3.24
N LYS A 180 5.83 18.57 3.30
CA LYS A 180 6.78 19.42 4.02
C LYS A 180 6.85 19.10 5.51
N ASN A 181 5.72 18.84 6.15
CA ASN A 181 5.66 18.46 7.56
C ASN A 181 6.32 17.08 7.79
N LEU A 182 6.08 16.10 6.92
CA LEU A 182 6.73 14.80 6.97
C LEU A 182 8.26 14.94 6.85
N VAL A 183 8.75 15.70 5.88
CA VAL A 183 10.18 15.93 5.69
C VAL A 183 10.80 16.66 6.89
N LYS A 184 10.13 17.67 7.44
CA LYS A 184 10.55 18.36 8.67
C LYS A 184 10.71 17.39 9.85
N ASN A 185 9.90 16.32 9.89
CA ASN A 185 9.94 15.28 10.93
C ASN A 185 10.94 14.15 10.62
N GLY A 186 11.72 14.24 9.53
CA GLY A 186 12.80 13.33 9.20
C GLY A 186 12.54 12.36 8.05
N THR A 187 11.39 12.45 7.38
CA THR A 187 11.06 11.62 6.21
C THR A 187 11.95 12.00 5.03
N LYS A 188 12.60 11.03 4.44
CA LYS A 188 13.46 11.15 3.25
C LYS A 188 12.81 10.57 1.99
N GLU A 189 11.92 9.60 2.16
CA GLU A 189 11.16 8.99 1.08
C GLU A 189 9.66 9.16 1.30
N ILE A 190 8.95 9.62 0.27
CA ILE A 190 7.49 9.65 0.22
C ILE A 190 6.99 8.67 -0.83
N LEU A 191 6.08 7.77 -0.41
CA LEU A 191 5.38 6.86 -1.28
C LEU A 191 4.00 7.44 -1.60
N LEU A 192 3.77 7.84 -2.84
CA LEU A 192 2.47 8.35 -3.30
C LEU A 192 1.50 7.20 -3.46
N ILE A 193 0.41 7.22 -2.72
CA ILE A 193 -0.61 6.17 -2.72
C ILE A 193 -2.00 6.72 -3.00
N ALA A 194 -2.79 5.91 -3.71
CA ALA A 194 -4.21 6.09 -3.98
C ALA A 194 -4.83 4.72 -4.29
N GLN A 195 -6.10 4.66 -4.65
CA GLN A 195 -6.68 3.48 -5.31
C GLN A 195 -6.37 3.48 -6.81
N ASP A 196 -6.30 4.67 -7.41
CA ASP A 196 -5.78 4.92 -8.75
C ASP A 196 -5.10 6.30 -8.79
N SER A 197 -3.77 6.31 -8.76
CA SER A 197 -2.98 7.55 -8.79
C SER A 197 -3.11 8.29 -10.13
N THR A 198 -3.32 7.57 -11.24
CA THR A 198 -3.41 8.18 -12.57
C THR A 198 -4.69 8.97 -12.80
N TYR A 199 -5.69 8.82 -11.92
CA TYR A 199 -6.95 9.55 -11.98
C TYR A 199 -6.89 10.91 -11.26
N TYR A 200 -5.82 11.13 -10.48
CA TYR A 200 -5.64 12.32 -9.64
C TYR A 200 -5.90 13.64 -10.38
N GLY A 201 -6.73 14.48 -9.78
CA GLY A 201 -7.06 15.83 -10.24
C GLY A 201 -8.23 15.94 -11.21
N LEU A 202 -8.71 14.85 -11.80
CA LEU A 202 -9.84 14.91 -12.76
C LEU A 202 -11.12 15.48 -12.16
N ASP A 203 -11.39 15.18 -10.89
CA ASP A 203 -12.55 15.65 -10.15
C ASP A 203 -12.47 17.14 -9.79
N ILE A 204 -11.33 17.61 -9.28
CA ILE A 204 -11.16 18.99 -8.76
C ILE A 204 -10.59 19.95 -9.81
N TYR A 205 -9.63 19.53 -10.66
CA TYR A 205 -8.96 20.41 -11.65
C TYR A 205 -9.47 20.21 -13.08
N LYS A 206 -10.39 19.25 -13.31
CA LYS A 206 -10.91 18.87 -14.65
C LYS A 206 -9.83 18.42 -15.64
N LYS A 207 -8.65 18.05 -15.13
CA LYS A 207 -7.52 17.48 -15.87
C LYS A 207 -6.75 16.51 -14.97
N ARG A 208 -6.01 15.59 -15.56
CA ARG A 208 -5.04 14.79 -14.79
C ARG A 208 -3.93 15.70 -14.30
N ALA A 209 -3.68 15.69 -13.00
CA ALA A 209 -2.73 16.61 -12.36
C ALA A 209 -1.59 15.86 -11.62
N LEU A 210 -1.42 14.56 -11.87
CA LEU A 210 -0.39 13.77 -11.20
C LEU A 210 1.02 14.26 -11.54
N ALA A 211 1.29 14.58 -12.82
CA ALA A 211 2.58 15.13 -13.25
C ALA A 211 2.87 16.49 -12.59
N ASP A 212 1.87 17.38 -12.54
CA ASP A 212 1.98 18.68 -11.85
C ASP A 212 2.29 18.50 -10.37
N LEU A 213 1.59 17.56 -9.68
CA LEU A 213 1.82 17.24 -8.28
C LEU A 213 3.23 16.71 -8.05
N MET A 214 3.64 15.68 -8.81
CA MET A 214 4.96 15.05 -8.65
C MET A 214 6.09 16.06 -8.90
N ASN A 215 5.94 16.95 -9.89
CA ASN A 215 6.91 17.99 -10.17
C ASN A 215 7.06 18.98 -9.01
N GLN A 216 5.96 19.39 -8.36
CA GLN A 216 6.00 20.28 -7.19
C GLN A 216 6.50 19.58 -5.93
N LEU A 217 6.18 18.30 -5.75
CA LEU A 217 6.74 17.49 -4.65
C LEU A 217 8.26 17.34 -4.79
N ALA A 218 8.76 17.20 -6.02
CA ALA A 218 10.20 17.12 -6.29
C ALA A 218 10.98 18.39 -5.89
N ASP A 219 10.30 19.52 -5.72
CA ASP A 219 10.88 20.79 -5.25
C ASP A 219 10.85 20.92 -3.71
N VAL A 220 10.31 19.95 -2.98
CA VAL A 220 10.32 19.97 -1.50
C VAL A 220 11.73 19.69 -1.00
N GLU A 221 12.35 20.69 -0.37
CA GLU A 221 13.70 20.58 0.17
C GLU A 221 13.81 19.49 1.22
N GLY A 222 14.82 18.63 1.11
CA GLY A 222 15.06 17.50 2.02
C GLY A 222 14.31 16.23 1.64
N LEU A 223 13.50 16.23 0.59
CA LEU A 223 12.85 15.04 0.06
C LEU A 223 13.77 14.36 -0.97
N ASP A 224 14.37 13.25 -0.56
CA ASP A 224 15.36 12.52 -1.37
C ASP A 224 14.72 11.56 -2.38
N TRP A 225 13.59 10.90 -2.01
CA TRP A 225 12.90 9.93 -2.86
C TRP A 225 11.38 10.16 -2.88
N ILE A 226 10.82 10.10 -4.08
CA ILE A 226 9.38 10.07 -4.35
C ILE A 226 9.10 8.80 -5.14
N ARG A 227 8.23 7.93 -4.63
CA ARG A 227 7.87 6.67 -5.26
C ARG A 227 6.39 6.66 -5.64
N LEU A 228 6.09 6.29 -6.89
CA LEU A 228 4.72 6.25 -7.39
C LEU A 228 4.15 4.83 -7.31
N HIS A 229 3.02 4.70 -6.60
CA HIS A 229 2.25 3.48 -6.50
C HIS A 229 0.88 3.58 -7.17
N TYR A 230 0.30 2.41 -7.49
CA TYR A 230 -1.09 2.24 -7.94
C TYR A 230 -1.43 3.01 -9.22
N ALA A 231 -0.56 2.93 -10.21
CA ALA A 231 -0.83 3.47 -11.54
C ALA A 231 -1.80 2.55 -12.32
N PHE A 232 -2.76 3.13 -13.02
CA PHE A 232 -3.69 2.36 -13.84
C PHE A 232 -3.26 2.40 -15.32
N PRO A 233 -3.23 1.25 -16.05
CA PRO A 233 -2.66 1.21 -17.39
C PRO A 233 -3.50 1.95 -18.44
N SER A 234 -4.84 1.85 -18.36
CA SER A 234 -5.71 2.51 -19.33
C SER A 234 -5.80 4.01 -19.11
N GLY A 235 -5.38 4.77 -20.13
CA GLY A 235 -5.32 6.23 -20.07
C GLY A 235 -4.23 6.74 -19.12
N PHE A 236 -3.11 6.04 -19.04
CA PHE A 236 -1.94 6.45 -18.27
C PHE A 236 -1.47 7.85 -18.73
N PRO A 237 -1.25 8.80 -17.81
CA PRO A 237 -0.79 10.16 -18.16
C PRO A 237 0.69 10.14 -18.54
N MET A 238 0.99 10.30 -19.83
CA MET A 238 2.35 10.15 -20.38
C MET A 238 3.32 11.25 -19.91
N ASP A 239 2.82 12.41 -19.50
CA ASP A 239 3.58 13.53 -18.91
C ASP A 239 4.20 13.16 -17.55
N VAL A 240 3.64 12.19 -16.84
CA VAL A 240 4.25 11.63 -15.62
C VAL A 240 5.62 11.03 -15.90
N LEU A 241 5.78 10.31 -17.03
CA LEU A 241 7.07 9.75 -17.43
C LEU A 241 8.11 10.83 -17.73
N ASP A 242 7.67 11.96 -18.29
CA ASP A 242 8.57 13.09 -18.57
C ASP A 242 9.08 13.73 -17.27
N VAL A 243 8.23 13.82 -16.25
CA VAL A 243 8.62 14.29 -14.92
C VAL A 243 9.56 13.30 -14.24
N MET A 244 9.24 12.01 -14.25
CA MET A 244 10.09 10.95 -13.68
C MET A 244 11.49 10.94 -14.32
N ALA A 245 11.57 11.06 -15.64
CA ALA A 245 12.85 11.08 -16.37
C ALA A 245 13.71 12.32 -16.08
N LYS A 246 13.10 13.44 -15.67
CA LYS A 246 13.79 14.72 -15.42
C LYS A 246 14.23 14.93 -13.97
N ARG A 247 13.52 14.37 -13.02
CA ARG A 247 13.70 14.62 -11.58
C ARG A 247 14.48 13.49 -10.92
N ASN A 248 15.67 13.78 -10.45
CA ASN A 248 16.59 12.80 -9.85
C ASN A 248 16.13 12.24 -8.49
N ASN A 249 15.16 12.90 -7.85
CA ASN A 249 14.57 12.46 -6.59
C ASN A 249 13.22 11.74 -6.78
N ILE A 250 12.81 11.46 -8.02
CA ILE A 250 11.71 10.54 -8.29
C ILE A 250 12.32 9.18 -8.63
N CYS A 251 11.96 8.16 -7.86
CA CYS A 251 12.49 6.82 -8.03
C CYS A 251 12.17 6.27 -9.43
N ASN A 252 13.13 5.60 -10.05
CA ASN A 252 12.92 4.82 -11.27
C ASN A 252 12.14 3.53 -10.94
N TYR A 253 10.92 3.71 -10.48
CA TYR A 253 10.02 2.67 -10.00
C TYR A 253 8.58 3.02 -10.35
N LEU A 254 7.84 2.06 -10.88
CA LEU A 254 6.42 2.22 -11.20
C LEU A 254 5.64 0.98 -10.81
N ASP A 255 4.71 1.12 -9.86
CA ASP A 255 3.73 0.09 -9.53
C ASP A 255 2.49 0.27 -10.40
N ILE A 256 2.29 -0.67 -11.33
CA ILE A 256 1.22 -0.66 -12.33
C ILE A 256 0.51 -2.02 -12.37
N PRO A 257 -0.53 -2.24 -11.54
CA PRO A 257 -1.27 -3.50 -11.52
C PRO A 257 -1.98 -3.77 -12.85
N LEU A 258 -1.48 -4.72 -13.64
CA LEU A 258 -2.01 -5.06 -14.97
C LEU A 258 -3.17 -6.03 -14.90
N GLN A 259 -3.16 -6.92 -13.90
CA GLN A 259 -4.16 -7.91 -13.53
C GLN A 259 -4.19 -9.16 -14.41
N HIS A 260 -3.98 -9.06 -15.73
CA HIS A 260 -3.92 -10.21 -16.64
C HIS A 260 -3.12 -9.92 -17.91
N GLY A 261 -2.61 -10.97 -18.57
CA GLY A 261 -1.88 -10.90 -19.85
C GLY A 261 -2.70 -11.25 -21.10
N SER A 262 -3.96 -11.71 -20.96
CA SER A 262 -4.87 -12.03 -22.08
C SER A 262 -5.83 -10.89 -22.35
N THR A 263 -5.98 -10.49 -23.63
CA THR A 263 -6.94 -9.44 -24.04
C THR A 263 -8.37 -9.82 -23.67
N ARG A 264 -8.78 -11.08 -23.89
CA ARG A 264 -10.10 -11.59 -23.52
C ARG A 264 -10.37 -11.41 -22.03
N MET A 265 -9.40 -11.71 -21.17
CA MET A 265 -9.55 -11.56 -19.71
C MET A 265 -9.57 -10.09 -19.29
N LEU A 266 -8.73 -9.25 -19.88
CA LEU A 266 -8.74 -7.81 -19.63
C LEU A 266 -10.08 -7.15 -19.96
N GLU A 267 -10.74 -7.61 -21.01
CA GLU A 267 -12.11 -7.19 -21.38
C GLU A 267 -13.14 -7.67 -20.36
N LEU A 268 -13.11 -8.96 -19.96
CA LEU A 268 -13.98 -9.51 -18.91
C LEU A 268 -13.80 -8.79 -17.58
N MET A 269 -12.57 -8.46 -17.21
CA MET A 269 -12.23 -7.69 -16.01
C MET A 269 -12.53 -6.19 -16.15
N ARG A 270 -12.98 -5.71 -17.32
CA ARG A 270 -13.21 -4.29 -17.65
C ARG A 270 -12.00 -3.39 -17.35
N ARG A 271 -10.81 -3.85 -17.75
CA ARG A 271 -9.57 -3.07 -17.55
C ARG A 271 -9.40 -1.91 -18.52
N GLY A 272 -10.22 -1.84 -19.59
CA GLY A 272 -10.19 -0.75 -20.58
C GLY A 272 -8.91 -0.73 -21.41
N THR A 273 -8.21 -1.85 -21.51
CA THR A 273 -6.98 -2.04 -22.30
C THR A 273 -6.96 -3.44 -22.92
N THR A 274 -6.03 -3.67 -23.85
CA THR A 274 -5.73 -4.98 -24.41
C THR A 274 -4.27 -5.35 -24.09
N ARG A 275 -3.89 -6.61 -24.35
CA ARG A 275 -2.50 -7.06 -24.21
C ARG A 275 -1.56 -6.18 -25.01
N GLU A 276 -1.87 -5.95 -26.29
CA GLU A 276 -1.02 -5.19 -27.21
C GLU A 276 -0.84 -3.72 -26.76
N LYS A 277 -1.93 -3.08 -26.29
CA LYS A 277 -1.86 -1.72 -25.73
C LYS A 277 -1.05 -1.67 -24.45
N THR A 278 -1.14 -2.69 -23.64
CA THR A 278 -0.37 -2.81 -22.39
C THR A 278 1.11 -2.99 -22.70
N GLU A 279 1.48 -3.92 -23.60
CA GLU A 279 2.86 -4.11 -24.04
C GLU A 279 3.43 -2.84 -24.69
N ALA A 280 2.65 -2.15 -25.53
CA ALA A 280 3.06 -0.87 -26.09
C ALA A 280 3.34 0.20 -25.01
N LEU A 281 2.50 0.28 -23.98
CA LEU A 281 2.72 1.18 -22.84
C LEU A 281 4.01 0.82 -22.09
N LEU A 282 4.22 -0.47 -21.78
CA LEU A 282 5.44 -0.94 -21.10
C LEU A 282 6.70 -0.62 -21.88
N ASN A 283 6.67 -0.77 -23.20
CA ASN A 283 7.79 -0.41 -24.07
C ASN A 283 8.10 1.08 -24.02
N VAL A 284 7.09 1.94 -24.09
CA VAL A 284 7.27 3.40 -23.98
C VAL A 284 7.81 3.81 -22.60
N ILE A 285 7.34 3.16 -21.52
CA ILE A 285 7.85 3.40 -20.17
C ILE A 285 9.35 3.09 -20.11
N ARG A 286 9.77 1.90 -20.59
CA ARG A 286 11.17 1.47 -20.58
C ARG A 286 12.06 2.28 -21.53
N GLU A 287 11.52 2.74 -22.65
CA GLU A 287 12.23 3.65 -23.57
C GLU A 287 12.51 5.02 -22.93
N LYS A 288 11.50 5.61 -22.27
CA LYS A 288 11.63 6.90 -21.60
C LYS A 288 12.48 6.85 -20.32
N ILE A 289 12.42 5.74 -19.60
CA ILE A 289 13.14 5.55 -18.34
C ILE A 289 13.88 4.20 -18.39
N PRO A 290 15.09 4.12 -19.00
CA PRO A 290 15.79 2.87 -19.35
C PRO A 290 16.20 2.13 -18.10
N LYS A 291 15.98 2.19 -17.00
CA LYS A 291 16.32 1.38 -15.80
C LYS A 291 15.15 1.30 -14.81
N ILE A 292 13.96 1.62 -15.28
CA ILE A 292 12.79 1.59 -14.42
C ILE A 292 12.52 0.17 -13.93
N ALA A 293 12.28 0.02 -12.65
CA ALA A 293 11.71 -1.19 -12.09
C ALA A 293 10.18 -1.12 -12.22
N ILE A 294 9.60 -2.05 -12.95
CA ILE A 294 8.15 -2.17 -13.10
C ILE A 294 7.67 -3.24 -12.11
N ARG A 295 6.85 -2.80 -11.16
CA ARG A 295 6.09 -3.68 -10.28
C ARG A 295 4.70 -3.88 -10.86
N THR A 296 4.24 -5.12 -10.89
CA THR A 296 2.87 -5.44 -11.33
C THR A 296 2.20 -6.46 -10.42
N THR A 297 0.90 -6.56 -10.59
CA THR A 297 0.06 -7.54 -9.90
C THR A 297 -0.83 -8.22 -10.93
N LEU A 298 -0.92 -9.56 -10.84
CA LEU A 298 -1.78 -10.40 -11.66
C LEU A 298 -2.81 -11.14 -10.80
N ILE A 299 -3.93 -11.50 -11.39
CA ILE A 299 -4.99 -12.32 -10.79
C ILE A 299 -5.19 -13.56 -11.65
N VAL A 300 -5.10 -14.73 -11.03
CA VAL A 300 -5.38 -16.03 -11.63
C VAL A 300 -6.74 -16.54 -11.17
N GLY A 301 -7.42 -17.29 -12.06
CA GLY A 301 -8.67 -17.95 -11.72
C GLY A 301 -9.90 -17.04 -11.70
N HIS A 302 -9.82 -15.88 -12.37
CA HIS A 302 -11.04 -15.06 -12.59
C HIS A 302 -12.07 -15.87 -13.40
N PRO A 303 -13.39 -15.76 -13.09
CA PRO A 303 -14.44 -16.43 -13.86
C PRO A 303 -14.27 -16.30 -15.37
N GLY A 304 -14.29 -17.43 -16.07
CA GLY A 304 -14.08 -17.51 -17.51
C GLY A 304 -12.61 -17.55 -17.95
N GLU A 305 -11.64 -17.66 -17.04
CA GLU A 305 -10.23 -17.86 -17.39
C GLU A 305 -10.02 -19.31 -17.89
N THR A 306 -9.79 -19.43 -19.20
CA THR A 306 -9.48 -20.72 -19.83
C THR A 306 -7.99 -21.04 -19.72
N GLU A 307 -7.62 -22.28 -20.08
CA GLU A 307 -6.21 -22.68 -20.14
C GLU A 307 -5.43 -21.85 -21.17
N GLU A 308 -6.04 -21.55 -22.33
CA GLU A 308 -5.40 -20.71 -23.34
C GLU A 308 -5.14 -19.29 -22.80
N ALA A 309 -6.10 -18.70 -22.08
CA ALA A 309 -5.92 -17.38 -21.49
C ALA A 309 -4.81 -17.37 -20.41
N PHE A 310 -4.70 -18.46 -19.65
CA PHE A 310 -3.61 -18.62 -18.68
C PHE A 310 -2.24 -18.75 -19.38
N LEU A 311 -2.14 -19.56 -20.45
CA LEU A 311 -0.91 -19.68 -21.24
C LEU A 311 -0.50 -18.35 -21.90
N GLU A 312 -1.49 -17.55 -22.38
CA GLU A 312 -1.24 -16.18 -22.84
C GLU A 312 -0.66 -15.30 -21.73
N MET A 313 -1.08 -15.48 -20.47
CA MET A 313 -0.56 -14.73 -19.33
C MET A 313 0.87 -15.18 -18.99
N MET A 314 1.18 -16.48 -19.04
CA MET A 314 2.54 -17.00 -18.86
C MET A 314 3.50 -16.40 -19.90
N ASP A 315 3.14 -16.46 -21.20
CA ASP A 315 3.92 -15.84 -22.29
C ASP A 315 4.07 -14.30 -22.10
N PHE A 316 3.03 -13.65 -21.60
CA PHE A 316 3.09 -12.21 -21.28
C PHE A 316 4.11 -11.91 -20.18
N VAL A 317 4.17 -12.71 -19.11
CA VAL A 317 5.15 -12.56 -18.02
C VAL A 317 6.57 -12.83 -18.53
N GLU A 318 6.78 -13.94 -19.24
CA GLU A 318 8.08 -14.32 -19.80
C GLU A 318 8.63 -13.23 -20.74
N LYS A 319 7.79 -12.70 -21.63
CA LYS A 319 8.16 -11.67 -22.60
C LYS A 319 8.48 -10.32 -21.95
N ASN A 320 7.66 -9.89 -20.96
CA ASN A 320 7.79 -8.56 -20.38
C ASN A 320 8.79 -8.49 -19.23
N ARG A 321 9.17 -9.62 -18.61
CA ARG A 321 10.23 -9.72 -17.59
C ARG A 321 10.12 -8.60 -16.54
N PHE A 322 9.08 -8.69 -15.72
CA PHE A 322 8.85 -7.70 -14.68
C PHE A 322 9.91 -7.78 -13.56
N GLU A 323 10.39 -6.63 -13.10
CA GLU A 323 11.34 -6.55 -12.00
C GLU A 323 10.71 -7.02 -10.68
N ARG A 324 9.40 -6.73 -10.49
CA ARG A 324 8.61 -7.16 -9.34
C ARG A 324 7.23 -7.60 -9.81
N LEU A 325 6.79 -8.77 -9.38
CA LEU A 325 5.48 -9.29 -9.73
C LEU A 325 4.88 -10.03 -8.53
N GLY A 326 3.63 -9.70 -8.21
CA GLY A 326 2.80 -10.43 -7.26
C GLY A 326 1.62 -11.07 -7.96
N VAL A 327 1.23 -12.26 -7.53
CA VAL A 327 0.07 -12.99 -8.06
C VAL A 327 -0.92 -13.24 -6.93
N PHE A 328 -2.20 -13.05 -7.22
CA PHE A 328 -3.29 -13.39 -6.31
C PHE A 328 -4.26 -14.35 -6.98
N THR A 329 -4.81 -15.26 -6.23
CA THR A 329 -5.99 -16.02 -6.65
C THR A 329 -7.21 -15.10 -6.65
N TYR A 330 -8.12 -15.27 -7.59
CA TYR A 330 -9.37 -14.54 -7.63
C TYR A 330 -10.19 -14.83 -6.36
N SER A 331 -10.64 -13.78 -5.69
CA SER A 331 -11.58 -13.83 -4.57
C SER A 331 -12.98 -13.48 -5.07
N HIS A 332 -13.97 -14.35 -4.81
CA HIS A 332 -15.33 -14.20 -5.30
C HIS A 332 -16.12 -13.22 -4.40
N GLU A 333 -15.86 -11.92 -4.60
CA GLU A 333 -16.32 -10.85 -3.72
C GLU A 333 -17.79 -10.46 -4.02
N GLU A 334 -18.62 -10.56 -3.00
CA GLU A 334 -20.05 -10.18 -3.04
C GLU A 334 -20.24 -8.76 -3.58
N GLU A 335 -21.39 -8.50 -4.20
CA GLU A 335 -21.78 -7.20 -4.79
C GLU A 335 -20.85 -6.66 -5.88
N THR A 336 -19.78 -7.38 -6.24
CA THR A 336 -18.98 -7.06 -7.43
C THR A 336 -19.65 -7.60 -8.69
N HIS A 337 -19.32 -7.05 -9.87
CA HIS A 337 -19.87 -7.58 -11.11
C HIS A 337 -19.43 -9.03 -11.37
N SER A 338 -18.17 -9.38 -11.07
CA SER A 338 -17.68 -10.75 -11.25
C SER A 338 -18.36 -11.76 -10.34
N TYR A 339 -18.96 -11.33 -9.23
CA TYR A 339 -19.77 -12.21 -8.36
C TYR A 339 -21.00 -12.75 -9.07
N THR A 340 -21.55 -12.04 -10.06
CA THR A 340 -22.69 -12.51 -10.84
C THR A 340 -22.30 -13.56 -11.91
N MET A 341 -21.02 -13.75 -12.13
CA MET A 341 -20.49 -14.77 -13.04
C MET A 341 -20.33 -16.10 -12.29
N LYS A 342 -20.42 -17.21 -13.02
CA LYS A 342 -20.13 -18.51 -12.44
C LYS A 342 -18.63 -18.58 -12.13
N ASP A 343 -18.25 -18.85 -10.88
CA ASP A 343 -16.89 -19.18 -10.51
C ASP A 343 -16.57 -20.60 -11.01
N ASP A 344 -16.02 -20.69 -12.20
CA ASP A 344 -15.82 -21.93 -12.95
C ASP A 344 -14.37 -22.42 -12.91
N VAL A 345 -13.50 -21.74 -12.18
CA VAL A 345 -12.11 -22.17 -11.94
C VAL A 345 -11.99 -22.64 -10.50
N THR A 346 -11.65 -23.92 -10.29
CA THR A 346 -11.54 -24.47 -8.94
C THR A 346 -10.34 -23.90 -8.18
N ASP A 347 -10.38 -23.93 -6.85
CA ASP A 347 -9.33 -23.38 -6.01
C ASP A 347 -7.99 -24.09 -6.21
N GLU A 348 -8.01 -25.43 -6.53
CA GLU A 348 -6.81 -26.16 -6.87
C GLU A 348 -6.17 -25.64 -8.16
N VAL A 349 -6.98 -25.32 -9.18
CA VAL A 349 -6.48 -24.76 -10.44
C VAL A 349 -5.97 -23.34 -10.23
N LYS A 350 -6.67 -22.52 -9.43
CA LYS A 350 -6.19 -21.17 -9.05
C LYS A 350 -4.81 -21.26 -8.39
N GLN A 351 -4.65 -22.18 -7.45
CA GLN A 351 -3.39 -22.36 -6.73
C GLN A 351 -2.26 -22.84 -7.66
N GLN A 352 -2.52 -23.83 -8.52
CA GLN A 352 -1.55 -24.32 -9.50
C GLN A 352 -1.08 -23.21 -10.46
N ARG A 353 -2.02 -22.36 -10.94
CA ARG A 353 -1.69 -21.23 -11.81
C ARG A 353 -0.86 -20.16 -11.09
N LEU A 354 -1.18 -19.89 -9.83
CA LEU A 354 -0.39 -18.98 -8.99
C LEU A 354 1.05 -19.48 -8.86
N GLU A 355 1.23 -20.75 -8.49
CA GLU A 355 2.54 -21.37 -8.31
C GLU A 355 3.35 -21.35 -9.61
N ALA A 356 2.74 -21.67 -10.75
CA ALA A 356 3.42 -21.67 -12.05
C ALA A 356 3.93 -20.26 -12.44
N ILE A 357 3.14 -19.20 -12.22
CA ILE A 357 3.59 -17.83 -12.50
C ILE A 357 4.68 -17.40 -11.52
N MET A 358 4.56 -17.77 -10.24
CA MET A 358 5.56 -17.40 -9.24
C MET A 358 6.90 -18.11 -9.49
N GLU A 359 6.89 -19.37 -9.91
CA GLU A 359 8.11 -20.10 -10.33
C GLU A 359 8.78 -19.43 -11.54
N LEU A 360 8.00 -19.06 -12.57
CA LEU A 360 8.51 -18.32 -13.72
C LEU A 360 9.12 -16.98 -13.30
N GLN A 361 8.43 -16.24 -12.43
CA GLN A 361 8.87 -14.93 -11.96
C GLN A 361 10.12 -15.03 -11.06
N GLU A 362 10.24 -16.08 -10.27
CA GLU A 362 11.44 -16.33 -9.45
C GLU A 362 12.68 -16.44 -10.33
N GLY A 363 12.62 -17.23 -11.42
CA GLY A 363 13.71 -17.33 -12.40
C GLY A 363 14.04 -15.99 -13.07
N ILE A 364 13.02 -15.22 -13.47
CA ILE A 364 13.20 -13.88 -14.05
C ILE A 364 13.86 -12.93 -13.04
N SER A 365 13.42 -12.95 -11.78
CA SER A 365 13.97 -12.11 -10.72
C SER A 365 15.43 -12.45 -10.42
N GLU A 366 15.78 -13.74 -10.38
CA GLU A 366 17.16 -14.21 -10.18
C GLU A 366 18.08 -13.70 -11.28
N GLU A 367 17.69 -13.81 -12.55
CA GLU A 367 18.45 -13.31 -13.70
C GLU A 367 18.65 -11.78 -13.61
N ILE A 368 17.57 -11.02 -13.38
CA ILE A 368 17.61 -9.55 -13.25
C ILE A 368 18.49 -9.12 -12.07
N ASN A 369 18.43 -9.83 -10.94
CA ASN A 369 19.26 -9.52 -9.78
C ASN A 369 20.72 -9.89 -10.00
N ALA A 370 21.01 -11.00 -10.68
CA ALA A 370 22.38 -11.39 -11.06
C ALA A 370 23.07 -10.32 -11.91
N GLU A 371 22.32 -9.64 -12.79
CA GLU A 371 22.86 -8.52 -13.59
C GLU A 371 23.32 -7.32 -12.76
N LYS A 372 22.85 -7.20 -11.51
CA LYS A 372 23.21 -6.10 -10.60
C LYS A 372 24.54 -6.33 -9.90
N VAL A 373 25.08 -7.56 -9.89
CA VAL A 373 26.35 -7.89 -9.22
C VAL A 373 27.50 -7.09 -9.84
N GLY A 374 28.34 -6.51 -8.99
CA GLY A 374 29.44 -5.62 -9.35
C GLY A 374 29.02 -4.17 -9.63
N LYS A 375 27.74 -3.85 -9.67
CA LYS A 375 27.24 -2.48 -9.89
C LYS A 375 27.09 -1.73 -8.56
N LYS A 376 27.14 -0.40 -8.64
CA LYS A 376 26.96 0.50 -7.51
C LYS A 376 25.52 0.97 -7.41
N TYR A 377 25.02 1.05 -6.17
CA TYR A 377 23.68 1.56 -5.88
C TYR A 377 23.69 2.46 -4.65
N ARG A 378 22.82 3.47 -4.66
CA ARG A 378 22.44 4.22 -3.46
C ARG A 378 21.35 3.46 -2.73
N VAL A 379 21.56 3.17 -1.44
CA VAL A 379 20.67 2.37 -0.60
C VAL A 379 20.21 3.20 0.59
N LEU A 380 18.91 3.22 0.86
CA LEU A 380 18.33 3.76 2.09
C LEU A 380 18.30 2.63 3.12
N ILE A 381 18.91 2.85 4.29
CA ILE A 381 18.98 1.84 5.35
C ILE A 381 17.69 1.89 6.16
N ASP A 382 16.89 0.81 6.11
CA ASP A 382 15.59 0.76 6.75
C ASP A 382 15.64 0.26 8.19
N ARG A 383 16.47 -0.75 8.47
CA ARG A 383 16.54 -1.38 9.80
C ARG A 383 17.89 -2.09 10.03
N PHE A 384 18.11 -2.43 11.28
CA PHE A 384 19.20 -3.33 11.69
C PHE A 384 18.57 -4.58 12.30
N GLU A 385 18.88 -5.74 11.73
CA GLU A 385 18.29 -7.00 12.12
C GLU A 385 19.29 -8.15 11.91
N GLY A 386 19.36 -9.10 12.85
CA GLY A 386 20.18 -10.30 12.71
C GLY A 386 21.68 -10.05 12.48
N GLY A 387 22.23 -8.90 12.92
CA GLY A 387 23.63 -8.52 12.68
C GLY A 387 23.91 -7.94 11.30
N GLN A 388 22.86 -7.61 10.55
CA GLN A 388 22.92 -7.00 9.23
C GLN A 388 22.14 -5.68 9.19
N TYR A 389 22.60 -4.74 8.38
CA TYR A 389 21.80 -3.63 7.95
C TYR A 389 20.97 -4.06 6.73
N VAL A 390 19.68 -3.77 6.77
CA VAL A 390 18.74 -4.04 5.71
C VAL A 390 18.31 -2.71 5.11
N GLY A 391 18.40 -2.57 3.82
CA GLY A 391 18.01 -1.35 3.11
C GLY A 391 17.42 -1.65 1.75
N ARG A 392 17.10 -0.61 1.00
CA ARG A 392 16.47 -0.69 -0.33
C ARG A 392 17.13 0.25 -1.31
N THR A 393 17.07 -0.14 -2.58
CA THR A 393 17.41 0.75 -3.69
C THR A 393 16.20 1.59 -4.12
N GLU A 394 16.41 2.54 -5.04
CA GLU A 394 15.29 3.27 -5.68
C GLU A 394 14.31 2.36 -6.45
N HIS A 395 14.70 1.12 -6.72
CA HIS A 395 13.91 0.13 -7.47
C HIS A 395 13.04 -0.77 -6.56
N ASP A 396 13.04 -0.54 -5.26
CA ASP A 396 12.39 -1.41 -4.29
C ASP A 396 11.54 -0.62 -3.29
N SER A 397 10.27 -0.97 -3.15
CA SER A 397 9.35 -0.39 -2.17
C SER A 397 9.47 -1.10 -0.83
N PRO A 398 9.33 -0.39 0.31
CA PRO A 398 9.37 -1.01 1.62
C PRO A 398 8.28 -2.09 1.75
N GLU A 399 8.57 -3.14 2.52
CA GLU A 399 7.65 -4.21 2.94
C GLU A 399 7.19 -5.19 1.84
N VAL A 400 7.36 -4.85 0.55
CA VAL A 400 6.78 -5.64 -0.55
C VAL A 400 7.74 -6.05 -1.65
N ASP A 401 8.94 -5.47 -1.69
CA ASP A 401 9.94 -5.73 -2.73
C ASP A 401 11.25 -6.25 -2.13
N ASN A 402 12.29 -6.37 -2.94
CA ASN A 402 13.58 -6.93 -2.54
C ASN A 402 14.34 -6.02 -1.58
N GLU A 403 15.20 -6.64 -0.78
CA GLU A 403 16.04 -5.96 0.20
C GLU A 403 17.52 -6.03 -0.19
N VAL A 404 18.29 -5.10 0.34
CA VAL A 404 19.75 -5.08 0.27
C VAL A 404 20.32 -5.37 1.63
N LEU A 405 21.01 -6.50 1.75
CA LEU A 405 21.60 -7.00 2.99
C LEU A 405 23.09 -6.62 3.06
N ILE A 406 23.48 -5.91 4.13
CA ILE A 406 24.81 -5.41 4.34
C ILE A 406 25.33 -5.91 5.69
N ASN A 407 26.47 -6.61 5.71
CA ASN A 407 27.03 -7.13 6.96
C ASN A 407 27.53 -5.98 7.85
N SER A 408 27.15 -5.97 9.13
CA SER A 408 27.55 -4.94 10.09
C SER A 408 29.06 -4.90 10.40
N ASN A 409 29.77 -5.99 10.13
CA ASN A 409 31.24 -6.02 10.28
C ASN A 409 31.96 -5.21 9.20
N ASP A 410 31.31 -4.90 8.07
CA ASP A 410 31.95 -4.17 6.97
C ASP A 410 32.03 -2.66 7.26
N SER A 411 31.03 -2.08 7.92
CA SER A 411 30.99 -0.67 8.32
C SER A 411 29.84 -0.39 9.28
N TYR A 412 29.99 0.66 10.09
CA TYR A 412 28.84 1.21 10.84
C TYR A 412 27.99 2.07 9.91
N LEU A 413 26.70 1.75 9.84
CA LEU A 413 25.68 2.50 9.10
C LEU A 413 24.59 2.99 10.07
N ARG A 414 23.94 4.07 9.71
CA ARG A 414 22.82 4.60 10.49
C ARG A 414 21.50 4.30 9.78
N VAL A 415 20.55 3.73 10.52
CA VAL A 415 19.18 3.54 10.05
C VAL A 415 18.58 4.89 9.68
N GLY A 416 17.92 4.96 8.53
CA GLY A 416 17.37 6.18 7.96
C GLY A 416 18.36 7.00 7.13
N ASP A 417 19.63 6.61 7.01
CA ASP A 417 20.58 7.29 6.14
C ASP A 417 20.80 6.54 4.82
N PHE A 418 21.24 7.28 3.81
CA PHE A 418 21.66 6.70 2.54
C PHE A 418 23.12 6.24 2.62
N CYS A 419 23.39 5.13 1.94
CA CYS A 419 24.74 4.58 1.78
C CYS A 419 24.97 4.17 0.32
N GLU A 420 26.14 4.51 -0.22
CA GLU A 420 26.61 3.96 -1.49
C GLU A 420 27.19 2.57 -1.27
N VAL A 421 26.71 1.60 -2.05
CA VAL A 421 27.15 0.20 -1.94
C VAL A 421 27.54 -0.37 -3.30
N VAL A 422 28.35 -1.45 -3.26
CA VAL A 422 28.54 -2.32 -4.41
C VAL A 422 27.87 -3.66 -4.13
N ILE A 423 27.06 -4.16 -5.07
CA ILE A 423 26.42 -5.48 -4.97
C ILE A 423 27.48 -6.56 -5.16
N THR A 424 27.57 -7.48 -4.19
CA THR A 424 28.59 -8.56 -4.20
C THR A 424 28.03 -9.91 -4.64
N SER A 425 26.75 -10.14 -4.34
CA SER A 425 25.99 -11.32 -4.79
C SER A 425 24.49 -11.02 -4.77
N ALA A 426 23.71 -11.91 -5.34
CA ALA A 426 22.25 -11.77 -5.43
C ALA A 426 21.57 -13.14 -5.29
N SER A 427 20.33 -13.13 -4.84
CA SER A 427 19.37 -14.24 -4.93
C SER A 427 18.16 -13.80 -5.75
N ALA A 428 17.16 -14.65 -5.88
CA ALA A 428 15.90 -14.28 -6.53
C ALA A 428 15.19 -13.09 -5.85
N PHE A 429 15.34 -12.93 -4.53
CA PHE A 429 14.59 -11.94 -3.76
C PHE A 429 15.45 -10.87 -3.08
N ASP A 430 16.77 -11.12 -2.88
CA ASP A 430 17.63 -10.21 -2.15
C ASP A 430 18.95 -9.91 -2.85
N LEU A 431 19.52 -8.76 -2.51
CA LEU A 431 20.85 -8.34 -2.92
C LEU A 431 21.77 -8.31 -1.70
N TYR A 432 23.00 -8.78 -1.86
CA TYR A 432 24.03 -8.70 -0.85
C TYR A 432 25.05 -7.65 -1.26
N ALA A 433 25.41 -6.75 -0.34
CA ALA A 433 26.22 -5.61 -0.70
C ALA A 433 27.28 -5.27 0.34
N LYS A 434 28.30 -4.52 -0.10
CA LYS A 434 29.31 -3.89 0.77
C LYS A 434 29.29 -2.38 0.59
N PRO A 435 29.41 -1.61 1.70
CA PRO A 435 29.54 -0.17 1.63
C PRO A 435 30.79 0.24 0.85
N ILE A 436 30.66 1.26 0.03
CA ILE A 436 31.79 1.90 -0.61
C ILE A 436 32.34 2.89 0.42
N LYS A 437 33.58 2.69 0.85
CA LYS A 437 34.22 3.64 1.77
C LYS A 437 34.37 4.98 1.07
N PRO A 438 34.01 6.10 1.72
CA PRO A 438 34.21 7.43 1.17
C PRO A 438 35.66 7.76 0.84
#